data_7221dbaa664cc8f0d1844ae3f13f45c6
#
_entry.id   7221dbaa664cc8f0d1844ae3f13f45c6
#
_cell.length_a   1.000
_cell.length_b   1.000
_cell.length_c   1.000
_cell.angle_alpha   90.00
_cell.angle_beta   90.00
_cell.angle_gamma   90.00
#
_symmetry.space_group_name_H-M   'P 1'
#
loop_
_entity.id
_entity.type
_entity.pdbx_description
1 polymer ?
#
loop_
_entity_poly.entity_id
_entity_poly.type
_entity_poly.pdbx_seq_one_letter_code
_entity_poly.pdbx_strand_id
1 'polypeptide(L)'
;MATTEATLYEIKHGAAWITLNRPENRNALSSVLVTELYDHLMAANADDSVRSIVITGNGPAFCAGADLKSPPGQLSEGSDRAVPYADVLTTIIDSPKPVIAAINGAAFAGGLGLVGASDIVVTREDVQFSF
;
A
#
# COMPACT_ATOMS: atom_id res chain seq x y z
N MET A 1 -11.28 -19.80 11.90
CA MET A 1 -11.69 -18.42 11.68
C MET A 1 -10.76 -17.79 10.65
N ALA A 2 -11.33 -17.22 9.62
CA ALA A 2 -10.52 -16.60 8.58
C ALA A 2 -9.84 -15.33 9.12
N THR A 3 -8.54 -15.18 8.90
CA THR A 3 -7.83 -13.95 9.19
C THR A 3 -8.12 -12.94 8.10
N THR A 4 -8.42 -11.70 8.50
CA THR A 4 -8.58 -10.60 7.55
C THR A 4 -7.20 -10.25 6.97
N GLU A 5 -7.10 -10.22 5.67
CA GLU A 5 -5.87 -9.81 4.99
C GLU A 5 -5.63 -8.33 5.21
N ALA A 6 -4.38 -7.94 5.42
CA ALA A 6 -4.00 -6.54 5.61
C ALA A 6 -4.06 -5.75 4.30
N THR A 7 -4.02 -6.45 3.17
CA THR A 7 -4.19 -5.87 1.83
C THR A 7 -5.08 -6.78 1.00
N LEU A 8 -5.77 -6.20 0.03
CA LEU A 8 -6.55 -6.95 -0.96
C LEU A 8 -5.92 -6.73 -2.33
N TYR A 9 -5.99 -7.75 -3.18
CA TYR A 9 -5.39 -7.72 -4.51
C TYR A 9 -6.39 -8.22 -5.53
N GLU A 10 -6.63 -7.44 -6.59
CA GLU A 10 -7.57 -7.78 -7.64
C GLU A 10 -7.11 -7.20 -8.97
N ILE A 11 -7.24 -7.97 -10.04
CA ILE A 11 -6.94 -7.50 -11.39
C ILE A 11 -8.25 -7.22 -12.11
N LYS A 12 -8.42 -5.97 -12.56
CA LYS A 12 -9.60 -5.52 -13.32
C LYS A 12 -9.14 -4.70 -14.52
N HIS A 13 -9.60 -5.09 -15.71
CA HIS A 13 -9.35 -4.32 -16.95
C HIS A 13 -7.88 -3.96 -17.17
N GLY A 14 -6.99 -4.88 -16.83
CA GLY A 14 -5.56 -4.68 -16.99
C GLY A 14 -4.89 -3.88 -15.88
N ALA A 15 -5.62 -3.49 -14.85
CA ALA A 15 -5.07 -2.81 -13.68
C ALA A 15 -5.04 -3.75 -12.48
N ALA A 16 -3.92 -3.80 -11.79
CA ALA A 16 -3.82 -4.49 -10.51
C ALA A 16 -4.21 -3.50 -9.41
N TRP A 17 -5.29 -3.79 -8.71
CA TRP A 17 -5.79 -2.97 -7.60
C TRP A 17 -5.27 -3.56 -6.29
N ILE A 18 -4.48 -2.78 -5.57
CA ILE A 18 -3.99 -3.12 -4.25
C ILE A 18 -4.70 -2.21 -3.26
N THR A 19 -5.50 -2.79 -2.38
CA THR A 19 -6.29 -2.04 -1.41
C THR A 19 -5.72 -2.27 -0.01
N LEU A 20 -5.32 -1.19 0.66
CA LEU A 20 -4.91 -1.25 2.06
C LEU A 20 -6.15 -1.55 2.89
N ASN A 21 -6.12 -2.60 3.70
CA ASN A 21 -7.32 -3.18 4.30
C ASN A 21 -7.22 -3.35 5.82
N ARG A 22 -6.76 -2.30 6.49
CA ARG A 22 -6.81 -2.19 7.95
C ARG A 22 -7.56 -0.93 8.35
N PRO A 23 -8.84 -0.81 7.96
CA PRO A 23 -9.60 0.44 8.18
C PRO A 23 -9.73 0.82 9.65
N GLU A 24 -9.80 -0.15 10.55
CA GLU A 24 -9.87 0.06 12.00
C GLU A 24 -8.60 0.74 12.56
N ASN A 25 -7.48 0.59 11.87
CA ASN A 25 -6.20 1.21 12.21
C ASN A 25 -5.81 2.32 11.23
N ARG A 26 -6.78 2.77 10.42
CA ARG A 26 -6.57 3.79 9.39
C ARG A 26 -5.45 3.42 8.41
N ASN A 27 -5.34 2.13 8.11
CA ASN A 27 -4.36 1.56 7.20
C ASN A 27 -2.92 1.88 7.60
N ALA A 28 -2.65 1.85 8.91
CA ALA A 28 -1.32 2.05 9.44
C ALA A 28 -0.35 1.01 8.88
N LEU A 29 0.88 1.45 8.61
CA LEU A 29 1.92 0.63 8.01
C LEU A 29 2.50 -0.34 9.05
N SER A 30 1.83 -1.48 9.19
CA SER A 30 2.35 -2.59 10.00
C SER A 30 3.33 -3.42 9.18
N SER A 31 4.11 -4.25 9.85
CA SER A 31 5.02 -5.18 9.19
C SER A 31 4.27 -6.07 8.19
N VAL A 32 3.10 -6.59 8.58
CA VAL A 32 2.29 -7.46 7.71
C VAL A 32 1.80 -6.70 6.48
N LEU A 33 1.24 -5.51 6.67
CA LEU A 33 0.72 -4.70 5.56
C LEU A 33 1.82 -4.37 4.56
N VAL A 34 2.97 -3.94 5.05
CA VAL A 34 4.11 -3.55 4.20
C VAL A 34 4.62 -4.76 3.40
N THR A 35 4.74 -5.93 4.05
CA THR A 35 5.19 -7.14 3.37
C THR A 35 4.19 -7.60 2.30
N GLU A 36 2.90 -7.58 2.60
CA GLU A 36 1.87 -7.93 1.62
C GLU A 36 1.85 -6.95 0.44
N LEU A 37 1.96 -5.65 0.74
CA LEU A 37 2.01 -4.62 -0.30
C LEU A 37 3.21 -4.84 -1.23
N TYR A 38 4.38 -5.12 -0.67
CA TYR A 38 5.57 -5.44 -1.45
C TYR A 38 5.33 -6.64 -2.37
N ASP A 39 4.77 -7.73 -1.83
CA ASP A 39 4.52 -8.94 -2.59
C ASP A 39 3.52 -8.71 -3.72
N HIS A 40 2.48 -7.92 -3.48
CA HIS A 40 1.51 -7.58 -4.52
C HIS A 40 2.13 -6.71 -5.62
N LEU A 41 3.00 -5.77 -5.27
CA LEU A 41 3.72 -4.96 -6.26
C LEU A 41 4.62 -5.83 -7.14
N MET A 42 5.34 -6.76 -6.54
CA MET A 42 6.19 -7.69 -7.28
C MET A 42 5.37 -8.59 -8.20
N ALA A 43 4.25 -9.12 -7.71
CA ALA A 43 3.36 -9.95 -8.50
C ALA A 43 2.77 -9.18 -9.69
N ALA A 44 2.32 -7.95 -9.45
CA ALA A 44 1.75 -7.11 -10.51
C ALA A 44 2.78 -6.79 -11.58
N ASN A 45 4.01 -6.49 -11.19
CA ASN A 45 5.08 -6.20 -12.16
C ASN A 45 5.49 -7.43 -12.98
N ALA A 46 5.31 -8.63 -12.43
CA ALA A 46 5.64 -9.88 -13.12
C ALA A 46 4.51 -10.42 -13.98
N ASP A 47 3.30 -9.89 -13.86
CA ASP A 47 2.11 -10.39 -14.54
C ASP A 47 1.90 -9.63 -15.86
N ASP A 48 2.05 -10.32 -16.99
CA ASP A 48 1.94 -9.72 -18.32
C ASP A 48 0.53 -9.18 -18.63
N SER A 49 -0.50 -9.64 -17.91
CA SER A 49 -1.86 -9.13 -18.07
C SER A 49 -2.08 -7.80 -17.37
N VAL A 50 -1.16 -7.38 -16.50
CA VAL A 50 -1.23 -6.12 -15.76
C VAL A 50 -0.46 -5.04 -16.52
N ARG A 51 -1.13 -3.92 -16.81
CA ARG A 51 -0.55 -2.77 -17.51
C ARG A 51 -0.37 -1.56 -16.60
N SER A 52 -1.09 -1.52 -15.48
CA SER A 52 -0.98 -0.45 -14.49
C SER A 52 -1.29 -1.00 -13.10
N ILE A 53 -0.86 -0.26 -12.08
CA ILE A 53 -1.05 -0.64 -10.67
C ILE A 53 -1.76 0.51 -9.99
N VAL A 54 -2.82 0.21 -9.23
CA VAL A 54 -3.54 1.21 -8.44
C VAL A 54 -3.42 0.83 -6.97
N ILE A 55 -3.01 1.79 -6.14
CA ILE A 55 -2.98 1.65 -4.69
C ILE A 55 -4.06 2.54 -4.11
N THR A 56 -4.94 1.97 -3.31
CA THR A 56 -6.02 2.70 -2.64
C THR A 56 -6.19 2.16 -1.22
N GLY A 57 -7.06 2.77 -0.44
CA GLY A 57 -7.35 2.32 0.92
C GLY A 57 -8.82 2.01 1.11
N ASN A 58 -9.09 1.10 2.04
CA ASN A 58 -10.43 0.80 2.50
C ASN A 58 -10.72 1.62 3.77
N GLY A 59 -11.92 2.17 3.88
CA GLY A 59 -12.33 2.92 5.06
C GLY A 59 -12.06 4.42 4.96
N PRO A 60 -12.00 5.13 6.11
CA PRO A 60 -11.98 6.60 6.13
C PRO A 60 -10.61 7.21 5.77
N ALA A 61 -9.52 6.45 5.85
CA ALA A 61 -8.19 6.96 5.58
C ALA A 61 -7.51 6.19 4.43
N PHE A 62 -6.61 6.86 3.72
CA PHE A 62 -5.72 6.17 2.80
C PHE A 62 -4.64 5.44 3.59
N CYS A 63 -3.83 6.16 4.36
CA CYS A 63 -2.78 5.58 5.18
C CYS A 63 -2.35 6.58 6.26
N ALA A 64 -2.39 6.15 7.51
CA ALA A 64 -2.09 7.01 8.65
C ALA A 64 -0.60 7.07 9.03
N GLY A 65 0.26 6.33 8.34
CA GLY A 65 1.68 6.26 8.66
C GLY A 65 2.05 4.99 9.43
N ALA A 66 3.23 4.97 10.04
CA ALA A 66 3.76 3.78 10.69
C ALA A 66 2.87 3.28 11.82
N ASP A 67 2.70 1.97 11.89
CA ASP A 67 2.07 1.32 13.03
C ASP A 67 3.11 1.17 14.14
N LEU A 68 2.93 1.89 15.25
CA LEU A 68 3.89 1.91 16.35
C LEU A 68 3.92 0.59 17.12
N LYS A 69 2.87 -0.24 17.02
CA LYS A 69 2.81 -1.55 17.66
C LYS A 69 3.51 -2.64 16.88
N SER A 70 3.57 -2.48 15.56
CA SER A 70 4.17 -3.46 14.66
C SER A 70 4.83 -2.72 13.49
N PRO A 71 5.95 -2.00 13.76
CA PRO A 71 6.58 -1.17 12.74
C PRO A 71 7.04 -1.95 11.51
N PRO A 72 7.07 -1.29 10.34
CA PRO A 72 7.61 -1.93 9.13
C PRO A 72 9.08 -2.32 9.32
N GLY A 73 9.48 -3.43 8.70
CA GLY A 73 10.85 -3.93 8.77
C GLY A 73 11.14 -4.77 9.98
N GLN A 74 10.16 -4.98 10.87
CA GLN A 74 10.30 -5.92 11.99
C GLN A 74 9.59 -7.22 11.68
N LEU A 75 10.14 -8.32 12.18
CA LEU A 75 9.48 -9.61 12.08
C LEU A 75 8.22 -9.60 12.94
N SER A 76 7.12 -10.02 12.35
CA SER A 76 5.89 -10.25 13.08
C SER A 76 5.86 -11.69 13.59
N GLU A 77 5.03 -11.94 14.61
CA GLU A 77 4.88 -13.26 15.19
C GLU A 77 4.51 -14.27 14.10
N GLY A 78 5.25 -15.37 14.04
CA GLY A 78 5.03 -16.43 13.05
C GLY A 78 5.58 -16.15 11.65
N SER A 79 6.26 -15.01 11.46
CA SER A 79 6.86 -14.67 10.17
C SER A 79 8.38 -14.74 10.25
N ASP A 80 9.00 -15.30 9.22
CA ASP A 80 10.44 -15.33 9.04
C ASP A 80 10.93 -14.20 8.11
N ARG A 81 10.03 -13.28 7.76
CA ARG A 81 10.27 -12.31 6.72
C ARG A 81 9.75 -10.93 7.13
N ALA A 82 10.58 -9.91 6.96
CA ALA A 82 10.21 -8.52 7.18
C ALA A 82 10.75 -7.68 6.03
N VAL A 83 9.86 -6.97 5.33
CA VAL A 83 10.23 -6.10 4.23
C VAL A 83 10.33 -4.67 4.76
N PRO A 84 11.48 -3.99 4.59
CA PRO A 84 11.56 -2.57 4.93
C PRO A 84 10.62 -1.74 4.07
N TYR A 85 10.02 -0.72 4.67
CA TYR A 85 9.12 0.18 3.93
C TYR A 85 9.83 0.88 2.76
N ALA A 86 11.12 1.19 2.94
CA ALA A 86 11.90 1.79 1.86
C ALA A 86 11.93 0.92 0.60
N ASP A 87 11.89 -0.40 0.75
CA ASP A 87 11.86 -1.31 -0.40
C ASP A 87 10.54 -1.21 -1.18
N VAL A 88 9.44 -0.96 -0.48
CA VAL A 88 8.14 -0.70 -1.11
C VAL A 88 8.23 0.58 -1.96
N LEU A 89 8.76 1.65 -1.39
CA LEU A 89 8.89 2.93 -2.10
C LEU A 89 9.81 2.82 -3.32
N THR A 90 10.93 2.14 -3.17
CA THR A 90 11.85 1.89 -4.27
C THR A 90 11.20 1.06 -5.37
N THR A 91 10.44 0.03 -5.00
CA THR A 91 9.72 -0.80 -5.96
C THR A 91 8.70 0.01 -6.75
N ILE A 92 8.01 0.94 -6.11
CA ILE A 92 7.08 1.84 -6.80
C ILE A 92 7.82 2.75 -7.78
N ILE A 93 8.90 3.39 -7.32
CA ILE A 93 9.68 4.33 -8.14
C ILE A 93 10.29 3.62 -9.36
N ASP A 94 10.80 2.41 -9.17
CA ASP A 94 11.47 1.63 -10.21
C ASP A 94 10.51 0.77 -11.03
N SER A 95 9.21 0.81 -10.73
CA SER A 95 8.23 -0.01 -11.42
C SER A 95 8.24 0.28 -12.93
N PRO A 96 8.30 -0.76 -13.79
CA PRO A 96 8.17 -0.58 -15.23
C PRO A 96 6.75 -0.26 -15.67
N LYS A 97 5.79 -0.38 -14.74
CA LYS A 97 4.38 -0.10 -15.00
C LYS A 97 3.96 1.14 -14.22
N PRO A 98 3.06 1.98 -14.75
CA PRO A 98 2.62 3.16 -14.00
C PRO A 98 1.90 2.76 -12.72
N VAL A 99 2.22 3.47 -11.63
CA VAL A 99 1.60 3.28 -10.32
C VAL A 99 0.76 4.52 -10.01
N ILE A 100 -0.51 4.29 -9.74
CA ILE A 100 -1.50 5.32 -9.48
C ILE A 100 -1.93 5.22 -8.02
N ALA A 101 -1.79 6.31 -7.27
CA ALA A 101 -2.34 6.40 -5.93
C ALA A 101 -3.75 6.99 -6.00
N ALA A 102 -4.75 6.17 -5.72
CA ALA A 102 -6.15 6.61 -5.67
C ALA A 102 -6.51 6.89 -4.21
N ILE A 103 -6.49 8.16 -3.83
CA ILE A 103 -6.55 8.58 -2.43
C ILE A 103 -7.99 8.70 -1.98
N ASN A 104 -8.41 7.79 -1.11
CA ASN A 104 -9.77 7.68 -0.60
C ASN A 104 -10.02 8.49 0.67
N GLY A 105 -8.98 8.95 1.33
CA GLY A 105 -9.06 9.68 2.59
C GLY A 105 -7.69 10.21 3.00
N ALA A 106 -7.55 10.65 4.25
CA ALA A 106 -6.34 11.30 4.74
C ALA A 106 -5.09 10.42 4.57
N ALA A 107 -3.99 11.06 4.19
CA ALA A 107 -2.67 10.43 4.11
C ALA A 107 -1.71 11.22 5.00
N PHE A 108 -1.16 10.56 6.03
CA PHE A 108 -0.32 11.19 7.02
C PHE A 108 1.04 10.52 7.13
N ALA A 109 2.04 11.30 7.48
CA ALA A 109 3.39 10.83 7.81
C ALA A 109 3.93 9.84 6.75
N GLY A 110 4.24 8.61 7.14
CA GLY A 110 4.74 7.57 6.22
C GLY A 110 3.79 7.26 5.07
N GLY A 111 2.48 7.49 5.24
CA GLY A 111 1.50 7.33 4.17
C GLY A 111 1.74 8.26 2.98
N LEU A 112 2.36 9.42 3.22
CA LEU A 112 2.75 10.34 2.15
C LEU A 112 3.86 9.77 1.27
N GLY A 113 4.63 8.81 1.76
CA GLY A 113 5.62 8.11 0.95
C GLY A 113 5.01 7.38 -0.23
N LEU A 114 3.88 6.69 0.01
CA LEU A 114 3.16 6.01 -1.07
C LEU A 114 2.65 7.00 -2.11
N VAL A 115 2.13 8.13 -1.66
CA VAL A 115 1.65 9.21 -2.54
C VAL A 115 2.81 9.76 -3.36
N GLY A 116 3.91 10.12 -2.70
CA GLY A 116 5.06 10.75 -3.35
C GLY A 116 5.82 9.84 -4.30
N ALA A 117 5.84 8.53 -4.03
CA ALA A 117 6.51 7.56 -4.90
C ALA A 117 5.69 7.22 -6.14
N SER A 118 4.37 7.43 -6.12
CA SER A 118 3.48 7.09 -7.22
C SER A 118 3.66 8.04 -8.41
N ASP A 119 3.38 7.52 -9.61
CA ASP A 119 3.51 8.31 -10.84
C ASP A 119 2.35 9.27 -11.03
N ILE A 120 1.15 8.84 -10.63
CA ILE A 120 -0.08 9.62 -10.78
C ILE A 120 -0.83 9.56 -9.45
N VAL A 121 -1.33 10.71 -9.03
CA VAL A 121 -2.14 10.82 -7.80
C VAL A 121 -3.51 11.34 -8.16
N VAL A 122 -4.54 10.59 -7.78
CA VAL A 122 -5.94 10.98 -7.91
C VAL A 122 -6.52 11.09 -6.52
N THR A 123 -7.11 12.22 -6.19
CA THR A 123 -7.65 12.47 -4.86
C THR A 123 -8.94 13.29 -4.93
N ARG A 124 -9.78 13.14 -3.90
CA ARG A 124 -10.88 14.08 -3.69
C ARG A 124 -10.32 15.40 -3.15
N GLU A 125 -11.01 16.48 -3.44
CA GLU A 125 -10.56 17.82 -3.01
C GLU A 125 -10.61 18.03 -1.49
N ASP A 126 -11.41 17.22 -0.76
CA ASP A 126 -11.58 17.33 0.68
C ASP A 126 -10.58 16.50 1.50
N VAL A 127 -9.63 15.83 0.85
CA VAL A 127 -8.64 14.98 1.52
C VAL A 127 -7.53 15.84 2.12
N GLN A 128 -7.09 15.45 3.33
CA GLN A 128 -5.98 16.10 4.02
C GLN A 128 -4.69 15.29 3.87
N PHE A 129 -3.60 16.00 3.64
CA PHE A 129 -2.26 15.45 3.62
C PHE A 129 -1.43 16.17 4.69
N SER A 130 -0.71 15.42 5.51
CA SER A 130 0.08 16.04 6.59
C SER A 130 1.22 15.12 7.02
N PHE A 131 2.28 15.75 7.47
CA PHE A 131 3.41 15.04 8.09
C PHE A 131 3.18 14.73 9.55
#